data_4a05e3b7ed27ada2e44754f461a3ef7a
#
_entry.id   4a05e3b7ed27ada2e44754f461a3ef7a
#
_cell.length_a   1.000
_cell.length_b   1.000
_cell.length_c   1.000
_cell.angle_alpha   90.00
_cell.angle_beta   90.00
_cell.angle_gamma   90.00
#
_symmetry.space_group_name_H-M   'P 1'
#
loop_
_entity.id
_entity.type
_entity.pdbx_description
1 polymer ?
#
loop_
_entity_poly.entity_id
_entity_poly.type
_entity_poly.pdbx_seq_one_letter_code
_entity_poly.pdbx_strand_id
1 'polypeptide(L)'
;WNVYCNNDKNNPLHADRFRYDVLFHTDLSRERGISNGRNLENVNWGNYGLIVIDESHNFRNNNTIVGRENRYQKLLRKVVQEGIETKVLMLSATPVNNRFNDLKNQLALAYEGYAKNIDDKLDTERGVDEIFKRAQTAFNIWSKYPSDNRTTESLLDRLDFDFFELLDSLTIARSRKHITTYYDTTAIGKFPVRNKPVSIQSPLTENNTLNYHSIAEQLMLLNLSIYTPINYVLPSKQKLYAEKYDKQVKASTFTQAEREKSLQILMRINLLKRIESSLDSFRITLQGVLDQVNNFIHLIDKQVDGVIDVGFDSEDDIADFDMDSDWGDEENVIGKKIKIRLSDVDKTRWKEDLMADKEALDNLLSQTDFISTKGDNKLNLLKELISQKIENPINEG
;
A
#
# COMPACT_ATOMS: atom_id res chain seq x y z
N TRP A 1 14.06 14.34 -3.07
CA TRP A 1 13.43 15.64 -2.76
C TRP A 1 14.19 16.42 -1.70
N ASN A 2 14.71 15.82 -0.65
CA ASN A 2 15.45 16.50 0.43
C ASN A 2 16.71 17.25 -0.04
N VAL A 3 17.28 16.89 -1.18
CA VAL A 3 18.46 17.58 -1.75
C VAL A 3 18.17 19.05 -2.01
N TYR A 4 16.96 19.38 -2.41
CA TYR A 4 16.54 20.75 -2.73
C TYR A 4 16.11 21.57 -1.51
N CYS A 5 15.82 20.90 -0.38
CA CYS A 5 15.51 21.55 0.90
C CYS A 5 16.78 21.96 1.68
N ASN A 6 17.93 21.42 1.31
CA ASN A 6 19.14 21.64 2.08
C ASN A 6 19.72 23.03 1.77
N ASN A 7 19.89 23.84 2.81
CA ASN A 7 20.55 25.16 2.74
C ASN A 7 22.08 25.04 2.55
N ASP A 8 22.57 23.91 2.05
CA ASP A 8 23.97 23.73 1.73
C ASP A 8 24.40 24.73 0.64
N LYS A 9 25.48 25.48 0.91
CA LYS A 9 26.03 26.46 -0.04
C LYS A 9 26.44 25.88 -1.38
N ASN A 10 26.66 24.56 -1.44
CA ASN A 10 27.01 23.83 -2.65
C ASN A 10 25.76 23.41 -3.48
N ASN A 11 24.55 23.62 -2.96
CA ASN A 11 23.33 23.33 -3.71
C ASN A 11 23.12 24.41 -4.80
N PRO A 12 23.06 24.05 -6.09
CA PRO A 12 22.84 25.01 -7.17
C PRO A 12 21.54 25.81 -7.04
N LEU A 13 20.57 25.30 -6.30
CA LEU A 13 19.28 25.96 -6.03
C LEU A 13 19.27 26.73 -4.69
N HIS A 14 20.39 26.86 -4.03
CA HIS A 14 20.51 27.57 -2.74
C HIS A 14 19.96 29.02 -2.79
N ALA A 15 20.14 29.69 -3.92
CA ALA A 15 19.66 31.08 -4.12
C ALA A 15 18.14 31.18 -4.23
N ASP A 16 17.46 30.15 -4.70
CA ASP A 16 16.01 30.18 -5.00
C ASP A 16 15.13 30.02 -3.77
N ARG A 17 15.69 29.58 -2.65
CA ARG A 17 15.04 29.46 -1.33
C ARG A 17 13.61 28.89 -1.43
N PHE A 18 13.45 27.75 -2.09
CA PHE A 18 12.17 27.07 -2.12
C PHE A 18 11.71 26.74 -0.70
N ARG A 19 10.54 27.26 -0.33
CA ARG A 19 9.89 26.96 0.94
C ARG A 19 8.92 25.81 0.72
N TYR A 20 9.34 24.60 1.00
CA TYR A 20 8.50 23.42 0.95
C TYR A 20 8.83 22.45 2.09
N ASP A 21 7.87 21.64 2.44
CA ASP A 21 8.02 20.55 3.39
C ASP A 21 7.92 19.23 2.63
N VAL A 22 8.78 18.26 2.97
CA VAL A 22 8.72 16.89 2.47
C VAL A 22 8.16 16.03 3.58
N LEU A 23 6.99 15.45 3.34
CA LEU A 23 6.25 14.63 4.28
C LEU A 23 5.98 13.26 3.64
N PHE A 24 5.73 12.26 4.47
CA PHE A 24 5.31 10.94 4.00
C PHE A 24 3.78 10.89 3.88
N HIS A 25 3.27 10.04 2.99
CA HIS A 25 1.81 9.83 2.85
C HIS A 25 1.16 9.43 4.18
N THR A 26 1.89 8.68 5.01
CA THR A 26 1.46 8.22 6.32
C THR A 26 1.31 9.34 7.34
N ASP A 27 1.98 10.48 7.15
CA ASP A 27 1.89 11.62 8.08
C ASP A 27 0.48 12.25 8.11
N LEU A 28 -0.29 12.08 7.02
CA LEU A 28 -1.70 12.47 6.99
C LEU A 28 -2.56 11.68 7.99
N SER A 29 -2.15 10.47 8.36
CA SER A 29 -2.85 9.63 9.35
C SER A 29 -2.44 9.96 10.79
N ARG A 30 -1.34 10.69 10.97
CA ARG A 30 -0.75 11.00 12.27
C ARG A 30 -1.16 12.40 12.73
N GLU A 31 -1.46 12.54 14.01
CA GLU A 31 -1.76 13.85 14.61
C GLU A 31 -0.56 14.42 15.35
N ARG A 32 0.42 13.59 15.71
CA ARG A 32 1.59 13.93 16.54
C ARG A 32 2.84 13.24 16.05
N GLY A 33 3.98 13.81 16.44
CA GLY A 33 5.30 13.24 16.20
C GLY A 33 6.15 14.08 15.25
N ILE A 34 7.36 13.58 14.99
CA ILE A 34 8.32 14.26 14.11
C ILE A 34 8.39 13.48 12.81
N SER A 35 8.27 14.15 11.68
CA SER A 35 8.46 13.63 10.35
C SER A 35 9.42 14.54 9.61
N ASN A 36 10.50 13.98 9.08
CA ASN A 36 11.53 14.69 8.33
C ASN A 36 11.98 16.03 8.97
N GLY A 37 12.12 16.04 10.30
CA GLY A 37 12.51 17.22 11.09
C GLY A 37 11.37 18.22 11.38
N ARG A 38 10.15 17.93 10.94
CA ARG A 38 8.94 18.73 11.23
C ARG A 38 8.11 18.08 12.32
N ASN A 39 7.64 18.88 13.29
CA ASN A 39 6.64 18.43 14.25
C ASN A 39 5.25 18.51 13.58
N LEU A 40 4.59 17.37 13.43
CA LEU A 40 3.30 17.24 12.74
C LEU A 40 2.18 18.04 13.42
N GLU A 41 2.25 18.27 14.74
CA GLU A 41 1.30 19.12 15.47
C GLU A 41 1.31 20.58 14.98
N ASN A 42 2.47 21.04 14.47
CA ASN A 42 2.68 22.41 14.01
C ASN A 42 2.48 22.56 12.49
N VAL A 43 2.16 21.49 11.78
CA VAL A 43 1.91 21.54 10.33
C VAL A 43 0.52 22.13 10.08
N ASN A 44 0.49 23.31 9.49
CA ASN A 44 -0.76 23.89 9.00
C ASN A 44 -1.05 23.37 7.60
N TRP A 45 -1.80 22.29 7.53
CA TRP A 45 -2.14 21.57 6.29
C TRP A 45 -2.84 22.44 5.23
N GLY A 46 -3.58 23.48 5.63
CA GLY A 46 -4.25 24.39 4.73
C GLY A 46 -3.38 25.55 4.20
N ASN A 47 -2.10 25.64 4.56
CA ASN A 47 -1.24 26.78 4.21
C ASN A 47 -0.28 26.51 3.05
N TYR A 48 -0.61 25.56 2.17
CA TYR A 48 0.20 25.24 1.01
C TYR A 48 -0.49 25.67 -0.28
N GLY A 49 0.16 26.52 -1.08
CA GLY A 49 -0.35 26.94 -2.40
C GLY A 49 -0.17 25.88 -3.47
N LEU A 50 0.70 24.90 -3.26
CA LEU A 50 0.92 23.75 -4.14
C LEU A 50 1.23 22.52 -3.31
N ILE A 51 0.58 21.42 -3.64
CA ILE A 51 0.96 20.08 -3.17
C ILE A 51 1.42 19.23 -4.35
N VAL A 52 2.56 18.57 -4.19
CA VAL A 52 3.07 17.57 -5.16
C VAL A 52 2.98 16.20 -4.51
N ILE A 53 2.25 15.30 -5.12
CA ILE A 53 2.02 13.94 -4.60
C ILE A 53 2.75 12.97 -5.51
N ASP A 54 3.87 12.44 -5.03
CA ASP A 54 4.57 11.35 -5.70
C ASP A 54 3.85 10.03 -5.38
N GLU A 55 3.86 9.09 -6.32
CA GLU A 55 3.10 7.83 -6.23
C GLU A 55 1.63 8.06 -5.81
N SER A 56 0.95 8.97 -6.54
CA SER A 56 -0.41 9.42 -6.23
C SER A 56 -1.46 8.31 -6.25
N HIS A 57 -1.15 7.15 -6.83
CA HIS A 57 -2.02 5.97 -6.78
C HIS A 57 -2.31 5.49 -5.35
N ASN A 58 -1.51 5.89 -4.35
CA ASN A 58 -1.79 5.65 -2.94
C ASN A 58 -3.01 6.42 -2.41
N PHE A 59 -3.50 7.43 -3.16
CA PHE A 59 -4.71 8.20 -2.85
C PHE A 59 -5.91 7.82 -3.74
N ARG A 60 -5.96 6.59 -4.25
CA ARG A 60 -7.06 6.08 -5.07
C ARG A 60 -8.34 5.77 -4.29
N ASN A 61 -8.22 5.50 -2.98
CA ASN A 61 -9.32 5.04 -2.15
C ASN A 61 -10.00 6.19 -1.41
N ASN A 62 -11.25 6.49 -1.77
CA ASN A 62 -12.12 7.46 -1.11
C ASN A 62 -13.19 6.79 -0.24
N ASN A 63 -12.91 5.63 0.32
CA ASN A 63 -13.88 4.88 1.09
C ASN A 63 -14.10 5.50 2.47
N THR A 64 -15.32 5.93 2.74
CA THR A 64 -15.71 6.50 4.02
C THR A 64 -15.97 5.41 5.06
N ILE A 65 -15.19 5.39 6.12
CA ILE A 65 -15.48 4.62 7.32
C ILE A 65 -16.24 5.53 8.28
N VAL A 66 -17.41 5.09 8.72
CA VAL A 66 -18.22 5.87 9.65
C VAL A 66 -17.41 6.22 10.90
N GLY A 67 -17.20 7.53 11.14
CA GLY A 67 -16.52 8.07 12.32
C GLY A 67 -14.99 8.17 12.22
N ARG A 68 -14.38 7.94 11.03
CA ARG A 68 -12.95 8.14 10.83
C ARG A 68 -12.67 8.64 9.40
N GLU A 69 -11.89 9.72 9.29
CA GLU A 69 -11.34 10.16 8.01
C GLU A 69 -10.14 9.31 7.63
N ASN A 70 -10.11 8.84 6.39
CA ASN A 70 -8.93 8.22 5.81
C ASN A 70 -7.94 9.29 5.29
N ARG A 71 -6.75 8.87 4.83
CA ARG A 71 -5.73 9.78 4.28
C ARG A 71 -6.24 10.62 3.11
N TYR A 72 -6.99 10.00 2.21
CA TYR A 72 -7.57 10.69 1.07
C TYR A 72 -8.52 11.80 1.51
N GLN A 73 -9.43 11.52 2.43
CA GLN A 73 -10.41 12.48 2.94
C GLN A 73 -9.75 13.61 3.70
N LYS A 74 -8.72 13.30 4.49
CA LYS A 74 -7.95 14.29 5.22
C LYS A 74 -7.20 15.22 4.26
N LEU A 75 -6.60 14.66 3.20
CA LEU A 75 -5.95 15.42 2.14
C LEU A 75 -6.96 16.32 1.42
N LEU A 76 -8.06 15.75 0.94
CA LEU A 76 -9.10 16.49 0.23
C LEU A 76 -9.67 17.63 1.08
N ARG A 77 -10.04 17.37 2.32
CA ARG A 77 -10.67 18.35 3.18
C ARG A 77 -9.66 19.39 3.71
N LYS A 78 -8.63 18.94 4.43
CA LYS A 78 -7.73 19.87 5.17
C LYS A 78 -6.74 20.61 4.29
N VAL A 79 -6.34 19.99 3.18
CA VAL A 79 -5.30 20.60 2.32
C VAL A 79 -5.92 21.28 1.11
N VAL A 80 -6.88 20.62 0.45
CA VAL A 80 -7.44 21.10 -0.82
C VAL A 80 -8.64 22.02 -0.57
N GLN A 81 -9.68 21.55 0.14
CA GLN A 81 -10.93 22.30 0.32
C GLN A 81 -10.83 23.44 1.36
N GLU A 82 -10.17 23.19 2.49
CA GLU A 82 -9.95 24.20 3.54
C GLU A 82 -8.67 25.03 3.29
N GLY A 83 -7.92 24.73 2.24
CA GLY A 83 -6.65 25.37 1.90
C GLY A 83 -6.78 26.74 1.23
N ILE A 84 -5.62 27.35 0.94
CA ILE A 84 -5.51 28.66 0.26
C ILE A 84 -5.48 28.47 -1.27
N GLU A 85 -6.56 28.03 -1.89
CA GLU A 85 -6.64 27.73 -3.33
C GLU A 85 -5.49 26.77 -3.77
N THR A 86 -5.31 25.71 -3.01
CA THR A 86 -4.18 24.78 -3.14
C THR A 86 -4.23 24.05 -4.50
N LYS A 87 -3.21 24.23 -5.32
CA LYS A 87 -3.03 23.45 -6.55
C LYS A 87 -2.48 22.08 -6.24
N VAL A 88 -2.94 21.06 -6.99
CA VAL A 88 -2.53 19.68 -6.82
C VAL A 88 -1.82 19.17 -8.05
N LEU A 89 -0.57 18.74 -7.91
CA LEU A 89 0.19 18.03 -8.93
C LEU A 89 0.40 16.58 -8.49
N MET A 90 -0.08 15.65 -9.29
CA MET A 90 0.02 14.22 -9.00
C MET A 90 0.99 13.55 -9.97
N LEU A 91 1.89 12.74 -9.43
CA LEU A 91 2.86 11.95 -10.18
C LEU A 91 2.57 10.47 -9.93
N SER A 92 2.40 9.69 -10.99
CA SER A 92 2.24 8.24 -10.91
C SER A 92 2.63 7.57 -12.22
N ALA A 93 3.29 6.42 -12.13
CA ALA A 93 3.54 5.56 -13.29
C ALA A 93 2.32 4.68 -13.61
N THR A 94 1.46 4.41 -12.62
CA THR A 94 0.31 3.50 -12.69
C THR A 94 -0.94 4.12 -12.09
N PRO A 95 -1.53 5.15 -12.72
CA PRO A 95 -2.67 5.88 -12.16
C PRO A 95 -3.96 5.04 -12.10
N VAL A 96 -4.06 4.01 -12.94
CA VAL A 96 -5.15 3.02 -12.94
C VAL A 96 -4.56 1.67 -12.59
N ASN A 97 -5.09 1.03 -11.57
CA ASN A 97 -4.72 -0.34 -11.25
C ASN A 97 -5.80 -1.32 -11.78
N ASN A 98 -6.89 -1.48 -11.08
CA ASN A 98 -7.94 -2.43 -11.46
C ASN A 98 -9.26 -1.76 -11.84
N ARG A 99 -9.43 -0.47 -11.55
CA ARG A 99 -10.70 0.25 -11.75
C ARG A 99 -10.49 1.68 -12.21
N PHE A 100 -11.36 2.14 -13.07
CA PHE A 100 -11.38 3.56 -13.44
C PHE A 100 -11.82 4.47 -12.29
N ASN A 101 -12.50 3.94 -11.27
CA ASN A 101 -12.78 4.68 -10.04
C ASN A 101 -11.51 5.09 -9.30
N ASP A 102 -10.43 4.33 -9.40
CA ASP A 102 -9.13 4.69 -8.81
C ASP A 102 -8.60 5.99 -9.40
N LEU A 103 -8.68 6.11 -10.73
CA LEU A 103 -8.32 7.33 -11.45
C LEU A 103 -9.28 8.47 -11.12
N LYS A 104 -10.59 8.21 -11.11
CA LYS A 104 -11.61 9.21 -10.73
C LYS A 104 -11.31 9.81 -9.36
N ASN A 105 -11.02 9.00 -8.36
CA ASN A 105 -10.73 9.48 -7.01
C ASN A 105 -9.44 10.32 -6.99
N GLN A 106 -8.41 9.92 -7.71
CA GLN A 106 -7.19 10.73 -7.82
C GLN A 106 -7.50 12.08 -8.48
N LEU A 107 -8.15 12.09 -9.64
CA LEU A 107 -8.49 13.31 -10.35
C LEU A 107 -9.41 14.22 -9.54
N ALA A 108 -10.26 13.66 -8.67
CA ALA A 108 -11.13 14.44 -7.79
C ALA A 108 -10.36 15.40 -6.86
N LEU A 109 -9.11 15.09 -6.52
CA LEU A 109 -8.25 16.02 -5.79
C LEU A 109 -7.96 17.29 -6.59
N ALA A 110 -7.87 17.22 -7.92
CA ALA A 110 -7.57 18.37 -8.76
C ALA A 110 -8.77 19.33 -8.93
N TYR A 111 -10.00 18.84 -8.74
CA TYR A 111 -11.22 19.65 -8.79
C TYR A 111 -11.94 19.70 -7.42
N GLU A 112 -11.19 19.56 -6.34
CA GLU A 112 -11.65 19.73 -4.95
C GLU A 112 -12.80 18.77 -4.56
N GLY A 113 -12.96 17.67 -5.26
CA GLY A 113 -14.04 16.70 -5.06
C GLY A 113 -15.41 17.13 -5.60
N TYR A 114 -15.51 18.33 -6.21
CA TYR A 114 -16.76 18.86 -6.76
C TYR A 114 -16.75 18.77 -8.29
N ALA A 115 -17.47 17.78 -8.87
CA ALA A 115 -17.52 17.56 -10.31
C ALA A 115 -17.88 18.84 -11.09
N LYS A 116 -18.75 19.71 -10.56
CA LYS A 116 -19.12 20.98 -11.16
C LYS A 116 -17.92 21.92 -11.42
N ASN A 117 -16.87 21.83 -10.63
CA ASN A 117 -15.68 22.69 -10.80
C ASN A 117 -14.96 22.42 -12.13
N ILE A 118 -15.20 21.27 -12.73
CA ILE A 118 -14.59 20.84 -13.97
C ILE A 118 -15.60 20.61 -15.09
N ASP A 119 -16.82 20.12 -14.81
CA ASP A 119 -17.83 19.84 -15.82
C ASP A 119 -18.08 21.05 -16.75
N ASP A 120 -18.10 22.24 -16.18
CA ASP A 120 -18.30 23.49 -16.94
C ASP A 120 -17.08 23.91 -17.81
N LYS A 121 -15.94 23.25 -17.63
CA LYS A 121 -14.67 23.54 -18.32
C LYS A 121 -14.30 22.49 -19.37
N LEU A 122 -14.98 21.37 -19.36
CA LEU A 122 -14.77 20.29 -20.31
C LEU A 122 -15.68 20.48 -21.52
N ASP A 123 -15.13 20.22 -22.68
CA ASP A 123 -15.92 20.17 -23.93
C ASP A 123 -16.49 18.77 -24.17
N THR A 124 -17.23 18.28 -23.16
CA THR A 124 -17.82 16.93 -23.15
C THR A 124 -19.34 17.01 -23.08
N GLU A 125 -20.02 16.05 -23.69
CA GLU A 125 -21.49 15.96 -23.60
C GLU A 125 -21.98 15.57 -22.23
N ARG A 126 -21.11 14.90 -21.43
CA ARG A 126 -21.44 14.30 -20.14
C ARG A 126 -20.52 14.81 -19.04
N GLY A 127 -21.05 14.85 -17.82
CA GLY A 127 -20.25 15.17 -16.65
C GLY A 127 -19.30 14.02 -16.24
N VAL A 128 -18.27 14.37 -15.48
CA VAL A 128 -17.18 13.47 -15.04
C VAL A 128 -17.70 12.16 -14.43
N ASP A 129 -18.73 12.24 -13.61
CA ASP A 129 -19.28 11.05 -12.93
C ASP A 129 -19.87 10.03 -13.91
N GLU A 130 -20.56 10.51 -14.94
CA GLU A 130 -21.14 9.64 -15.97
C GLU A 130 -20.06 9.07 -16.89
N ILE A 131 -19.06 9.88 -17.26
CA ILE A 131 -17.92 9.44 -18.06
C ILE A 131 -17.21 8.26 -17.41
N PHE A 132 -16.86 8.37 -16.12
CA PHE A 132 -16.21 7.28 -15.40
C PHE A 132 -17.10 6.05 -15.21
N LYS A 133 -18.39 6.23 -14.99
CA LYS A 133 -19.35 5.12 -14.89
C LYS A 133 -19.42 4.32 -16.20
N ARG A 134 -19.43 4.98 -17.34
CA ARG A 134 -19.42 4.35 -18.67
C ARG A 134 -18.10 3.65 -18.95
N ALA A 135 -16.97 4.31 -18.67
CA ALA A 135 -15.65 3.72 -18.81
C ALA A 135 -15.50 2.44 -17.96
N GLN A 136 -15.95 2.45 -16.70
CA GLN A 136 -15.94 1.26 -15.85
C GLN A 136 -16.85 0.15 -16.41
N THR A 137 -18.00 0.48 -16.94
CA THR A 137 -18.89 -0.50 -17.58
C THR A 137 -18.23 -1.12 -18.81
N ALA A 138 -17.58 -0.33 -19.66
CA ALA A 138 -16.83 -0.79 -20.83
C ALA A 138 -15.70 -1.75 -20.41
N PHE A 139 -14.95 -1.39 -19.36
CA PHE A 139 -13.89 -2.22 -18.79
C PHE A 139 -14.43 -3.55 -18.26
N ASN A 140 -15.53 -3.54 -17.51
CA ASN A 140 -16.14 -4.74 -16.95
C ASN A 140 -16.64 -5.72 -18.04
N ILE A 141 -17.09 -5.18 -19.18
CA ILE A 141 -17.47 -6.02 -20.33
C ILE A 141 -16.23 -6.60 -21.00
N TRP A 142 -15.22 -5.76 -21.24
CA TRP A 142 -13.95 -6.16 -21.85
C TRP A 142 -13.20 -7.20 -21.01
N SER A 143 -13.18 -7.06 -19.68
CA SER A 143 -12.50 -7.99 -18.77
C SER A 143 -13.05 -9.44 -18.83
N LYS A 144 -14.29 -9.60 -19.30
CA LYS A 144 -14.93 -10.91 -19.48
C LYS A 144 -14.63 -11.56 -20.85
N TYR A 145 -13.89 -10.89 -21.71
CA TYR A 145 -13.52 -11.45 -23.00
C TYR A 145 -12.54 -12.61 -22.85
N PRO A 146 -12.56 -13.58 -23.79
CA PRO A 146 -11.49 -14.57 -23.91
C PRO A 146 -10.13 -13.89 -24.03
N SER A 147 -9.07 -14.53 -23.53
CA SER A 147 -7.70 -13.98 -23.52
C SER A 147 -7.25 -13.45 -24.87
N ASP A 148 -7.62 -14.14 -25.94
CA ASP A 148 -7.21 -13.82 -27.32
C ASP A 148 -7.86 -12.53 -27.85
N ASN A 149 -9.04 -12.18 -27.36
CA ASN A 149 -9.78 -10.98 -27.74
C ASN A 149 -9.59 -9.82 -26.78
N ARG A 150 -8.88 -10.03 -25.67
CA ARG A 150 -8.64 -9.05 -24.63
C ARG A 150 -7.38 -8.21 -24.91
N THR A 151 -7.46 -7.41 -25.97
CA THR A 151 -6.37 -6.53 -26.41
C THR A 151 -6.62 -5.10 -25.96
N THR A 152 -5.56 -4.28 -25.92
CA THR A 152 -5.68 -2.84 -25.62
C THR A 152 -6.59 -2.14 -26.65
N GLU A 153 -6.48 -2.48 -27.93
CA GLU A 153 -7.31 -1.92 -29.01
C GLU A 153 -8.78 -2.19 -28.75
N SER A 154 -9.15 -3.44 -28.42
CA SER A 154 -10.54 -3.81 -28.13
C SER A 154 -11.12 -3.12 -26.89
N LEU A 155 -10.28 -2.64 -25.95
CA LEU A 155 -10.71 -1.78 -24.85
C LEU A 155 -10.91 -0.35 -25.31
N LEU A 156 -9.94 0.22 -26.05
CA LEU A 156 -9.98 1.60 -26.52
C LEU A 156 -11.22 1.85 -27.42
N ASP A 157 -11.57 0.90 -28.28
CA ASP A 157 -12.76 0.96 -29.14
C ASP A 157 -14.09 1.02 -28.37
N ARG A 158 -14.07 0.70 -27.07
CA ARG A 158 -15.26 0.72 -26.19
C ARG A 158 -15.35 1.94 -25.31
N LEU A 159 -14.25 2.67 -25.18
CA LEU A 159 -14.24 3.90 -24.40
C LEU A 159 -14.79 5.04 -25.23
N ASP A 160 -15.66 5.86 -24.62
CA ASP A 160 -16.26 7.02 -25.25
C ASP A 160 -15.23 8.11 -25.51
N PHE A 161 -15.49 8.97 -26.52
CA PHE A 161 -14.68 10.15 -26.82
C PHE A 161 -14.55 11.07 -25.61
N ASP A 162 -15.63 11.29 -24.85
CA ASP A 162 -15.64 12.12 -23.65
C ASP A 162 -14.60 11.68 -22.61
N PHE A 163 -14.31 10.35 -22.52
CA PHE A 163 -13.28 9.84 -21.61
C PHE A 163 -11.87 10.29 -22.01
N PHE A 164 -11.57 10.30 -23.29
CA PHE A 164 -10.28 10.77 -23.79
C PHE A 164 -10.14 12.28 -23.64
N GLU A 165 -11.18 13.04 -23.93
CA GLU A 165 -11.21 14.49 -23.74
C GLU A 165 -10.97 14.89 -22.28
N LEU A 166 -11.63 14.18 -21.35
CA LEU A 166 -11.39 14.34 -19.92
C LEU A 166 -9.93 14.07 -19.54
N LEU A 167 -9.35 12.98 -20.04
CA LEU A 167 -7.96 12.65 -19.74
C LEU A 167 -6.98 13.68 -20.32
N ASP A 168 -7.17 14.08 -21.55
CA ASP A 168 -6.29 15.08 -22.21
C ASP A 168 -6.33 16.42 -21.49
N SER A 169 -7.49 16.80 -20.92
CA SER A 169 -7.66 18.04 -20.16
C SER A 169 -6.98 18.02 -18.79
N LEU A 170 -6.89 16.86 -18.14
CA LEU A 170 -6.44 16.75 -16.76
C LEU A 170 -5.08 16.04 -16.59
N THR A 171 -4.59 15.34 -17.62
CA THR A 171 -3.39 14.52 -17.48
C THR A 171 -2.33 14.85 -18.51
N ILE A 172 -1.08 14.68 -18.12
CA ILE A 172 0.06 14.79 -19.01
C ILE A 172 0.73 13.42 -19.08
N ALA A 173 0.30 12.61 -20.06
CA ALA A 173 0.91 11.30 -20.28
C ALA A 173 2.13 11.40 -21.20
N ARG A 174 3.29 10.88 -20.77
CA ARG A 174 4.53 10.88 -21.56
C ARG A 174 5.18 9.50 -21.51
N SER A 175 5.14 8.77 -22.62
CA SER A 175 5.92 7.56 -22.81
C SER A 175 7.29 7.88 -23.41
N ARG A 176 8.27 6.99 -23.25
CA ARG A 176 9.56 7.13 -23.92
C ARG A 176 9.44 7.28 -25.44
N LYS A 177 8.50 6.53 -26.06
CA LYS A 177 8.21 6.63 -27.48
C LYS A 177 7.70 8.03 -27.85
N HIS A 178 6.78 8.57 -27.04
CA HIS A 178 6.27 9.93 -27.24
C HIS A 178 7.39 10.97 -27.15
N ILE A 179 8.24 10.87 -26.11
CA ILE A 179 9.37 11.78 -25.92
C ILE A 179 10.32 11.72 -27.12
N THR A 180 10.73 10.54 -27.56
CA THR A 180 11.66 10.38 -28.69
C THR A 180 11.08 10.84 -30.02
N THR A 181 9.74 10.83 -30.16
CA THR A 181 9.08 11.22 -31.42
C THR A 181 8.88 12.74 -31.52
N TYR A 182 8.55 13.40 -30.41
CA TYR A 182 8.05 14.78 -30.43
C TYR A 182 8.94 15.80 -29.73
N TYR A 183 9.99 15.36 -29.00
CA TYR A 183 10.89 16.25 -28.27
C TYR A 183 12.33 16.14 -28.78
N ASP A 184 13.07 17.23 -28.71
CA ASP A 184 14.50 17.20 -28.93
C ASP A 184 15.18 16.51 -27.75
N THR A 185 15.76 15.34 -27.99
CA THR A 185 16.45 14.52 -26.98
C THR A 185 17.96 14.68 -27.00
N THR A 186 18.51 15.60 -27.77
CA THR A 186 19.97 15.82 -27.94
C THR A 186 20.66 16.11 -26.62
N ALA A 187 20.01 16.87 -25.73
CA ALA A 187 20.54 17.23 -24.42
C ALA A 187 20.44 16.11 -23.38
N ILE A 188 19.47 15.19 -23.52
CA ILE A 188 19.24 14.06 -22.60
C ILE A 188 19.89 12.76 -23.09
N GLY A 189 20.36 12.72 -24.34
CA GLY A 189 20.93 11.52 -24.94
C GLY A 189 19.86 10.51 -25.40
N LYS A 190 20.31 9.32 -25.77
CA LYS A 190 19.43 8.23 -26.21
C LYS A 190 18.88 7.45 -25.01
N PHE A 191 17.58 7.16 -25.04
CA PHE A 191 17.01 6.24 -24.07
C PHE A 191 17.64 4.85 -24.18
N PRO A 192 17.91 4.18 -23.05
CA PRO A 192 18.43 2.82 -23.05
C PRO A 192 17.56 1.85 -23.84
N VAL A 193 18.17 0.95 -24.58
CA VAL A 193 17.47 -0.15 -25.26
C VAL A 193 16.90 -1.09 -24.21
N ARG A 194 15.60 -1.36 -24.31
CA ARG A 194 14.93 -2.27 -23.41
C ARG A 194 14.92 -3.68 -24.01
N ASN A 195 15.72 -4.56 -23.45
CA ASN A 195 15.71 -5.99 -23.81
C ASN A 195 14.54 -6.71 -23.12
N LYS A 196 14.25 -7.92 -23.60
CA LYS A 196 13.28 -8.78 -22.91
C LYS A 196 13.75 -9.09 -21.50
N PRO A 197 12.85 -9.07 -20.49
CA PRO A 197 13.19 -9.46 -19.13
C PRO A 197 13.74 -10.89 -19.11
N VAL A 198 14.81 -11.10 -18.35
CA VAL A 198 15.35 -12.43 -18.05
C VAL A 198 15.01 -12.76 -16.61
N SER A 199 14.22 -13.82 -16.39
CA SER A 199 13.94 -14.32 -15.04
C SER A 199 15.08 -15.23 -14.59
N ILE A 200 15.73 -14.86 -13.49
CA ILE A 200 16.77 -15.67 -12.88
C ILE A 200 16.25 -16.16 -11.53
N GLN A 201 16.16 -17.47 -11.36
CA GLN A 201 15.77 -18.09 -10.10
C GLN A 201 17.04 -18.36 -9.29
N SER A 202 17.12 -17.77 -8.10
CA SER A 202 18.20 -18.02 -7.15
C SER A 202 17.68 -18.86 -5.98
N PRO A 203 18.34 -19.96 -5.60
CA PRO A 203 18.03 -20.63 -4.34
C PRO A 203 18.34 -19.69 -3.17
N LEU A 204 17.66 -19.89 -2.05
CA LEU A 204 17.85 -19.05 -0.87
C LEU A 204 19.26 -19.17 -0.30
N THR A 205 19.80 -20.41 -0.27
CA THR A 205 21.16 -20.75 0.20
C THR A 205 21.87 -21.64 -0.80
N GLU A 206 23.20 -21.58 -0.83
CA GLU A 206 24.02 -22.41 -1.73
C GLU A 206 23.76 -23.89 -1.60
N ASN A 207 23.61 -24.38 -0.38
CA ASN A 207 23.42 -25.81 -0.09
C ASN A 207 21.95 -26.24 -0.11
N ASN A 208 21.03 -25.34 -0.45
CA ASN A 208 19.58 -25.58 -0.45
C ASN A 208 19.03 -26.21 0.85
N THR A 209 19.75 -26.02 1.96
CA THR A 209 19.36 -26.52 3.30
C THR A 209 18.12 -25.83 3.81
N LEU A 210 17.93 -24.56 3.46
CA LEU A 210 16.73 -23.78 3.68
C LEU A 210 16.27 -23.25 2.31
N ASN A 211 15.03 -23.52 1.96
CA ASN A 211 14.45 -23.10 0.70
C ASN A 211 13.09 -22.45 0.89
N TYR A 212 12.62 -21.75 -0.16
CA TYR A 212 11.34 -21.02 -0.13
C TYR A 212 10.15 -21.95 0.20
N HIS A 213 10.18 -23.19 -0.27
CA HIS A 213 9.10 -24.15 -0.04
C HIS A 213 9.01 -24.55 1.44
N SER A 214 10.14 -24.90 2.05
CA SER A 214 10.17 -25.26 3.48
C SER A 214 9.76 -24.11 4.39
N ILE A 215 10.12 -22.87 4.03
CA ILE A 215 9.66 -21.69 4.78
C ILE A 215 8.15 -21.48 4.58
N ALA A 216 7.66 -21.63 3.34
CA ALA A 216 6.23 -21.50 3.07
C ALA A 216 5.40 -22.53 3.85
N GLU A 217 5.86 -23.78 3.93
CA GLU A 217 5.22 -24.82 4.74
C GLU A 217 5.17 -24.44 6.23
N GLN A 218 6.29 -23.95 6.78
CA GLN A 218 6.34 -23.50 8.17
C GLN A 218 5.42 -22.30 8.43
N LEU A 219 5.36 -21.33 7.51
CA LEU A 219 4.47 -20.18 7.60
C LEU A 219 2.98 -20.57 7.54
N MET A 220 2.64 -21.64 6.80
CA MET A 220 1.27 -22.16 6.76
C MET A 220 0.83 -22.83 8.05
N LEU A 221 1.79 -23.33 8.85
CA LEU A 221 1.52 -23.94 10.16
C LEU A 221 1.31 -22.92 11.28
N LEU A 222 1.74 -21.66 11.10
CA LEU A 222 1.51 -20.61 12.10
C LEU A 222 0.01 -20.36 12.28
N ASN A 223 -0.44 -20.33 13.53
CA ASN A 223 -1.82 -19.93 13.85
C ASN A 223 -2.03 -18.44 13.66
N LEU A 224 -0.98 -17.62 13.85
CA LEU A 224 -1.07 -16.16 13.86
C LEU A 224 -2.20 -15.66 14.75
N SER A 225 -2.27 -16.25 15.95
CA SER A 225 -3.35 -16.10 16.92
C SER A 225 -3.52 -14.66 17.43
N ILE A 226 -2.47 -13.84 17.32
CA ILE A 226 -2.55 -12.40 17.62
C ILE A 226 -3.50 -11.66 16.66
N TYR A 227 -3.76 -12.19 15.46
CA TYR A 227 -4.62 -11.55 14.44
C TYR A 227 -6.05 -12.09 14.46
N THR A 228 -6.34 -13.09 15.29
CA THR A 228 -7.67 -13.74 15.39
C THR A 228 -8.23 -13.78 16.81
N PRO A 229 -8.18 -12.67 17.55
CA PRO A 229 -8.55 -12.64 18.97
C PRO A 229 -10.04 -12.94 19.21
N ILE A 230 -10.92 -12.67 18.23
CA ILE A 230 -12.36 -12.97 18.37
C ILE A 230 -12.63 -14.47 18.52
N ASN A 231 -11.73 -15.33 18.00
CA ASN A 231 -11.85 -16.78 18.09
C ASN A 231 -11.71 -17.30 19.54
N TYR A 232 -11.15 -16.49 20.42
CA TYR A 232 -10.92 -16.81 21.82
C TYR A 232 -11.95 -16.18 22.76
N VAL A 233 -12.91 -15.43 22.24
CA VAL A 233 -14.01 -14.87 23.04
C VAL A 233 -14.89 -15.98 23.56
N LEU A 234 -15.16 -15.96 24.88
CA LEU A 234 -16.01 -16.93 25.55
C LEU A 234 -17.39 -17.02 24.91
N PRO A 235 -18.00 -18.21 24.76
CA PRO A 235 -19.30 -18.38 24.12
C PRO A 235 -20.39 -17.48 24.71
N SER A 236 -20.35 -17.23 26.00
CA SER A 236 -21.30 -16.32 26.69
C SER A 236 -21.19 -14.85 26.27
N LYS A 237 -20.08 -14.47 25.65
CA LYS A 237 -19.77 -13.10 25.23
C LYS A 237 -19.80 -12.89 23.70
N GLN A 238 -19.77 -13.97 22.93
CA GLN A 238 -19.73 -13.91 21.47
C GLN A 238 -20.82 -13.01 20.88
N LYS A 239 -22.06 -13.13 21.40
CA LYS A 239 -23.17 -12.30 20.93
C LYS A 239 -22.92 -10.80 21.14
N LEU A 240 -22.36 -10.42 22.28
CA LEU A 240 -22.00 -9.04 22.61
C LEU A 240 -20.98 -8.46 21.63
N TYR A 241 -19.96 -9.26 21.30
CA TYR A 241 -18.91 -8.84 20.36
C TYR A 241 -19.40 -8.84 18.92
N ALA A 242 -20.26 -9.78 18.52
CA ALA A 242 -20.90 -9.80 17.22
C ALA A 242 -21.77 -8.53 17.00
N GLU A 243 -22.64 -8.20 17.96
CA GLU A 243 -23.46 -6.97 17.89
C GLU A 243 -22.61 -5.70 17.79
N LYS A 244 -21.43 -5.69 18.41
CA LYS A 244 -20.54 -4.52 18.43
C LYS A 244 -19.69 -4.39 17.18
N TYR A 245 -19.25 -5.48 16.60
CA TYR A 245 -18.20 -5.47 15.55
C TYR A 245 -18.66 -6.03 14.21
N ASP A 246 -19.69 -6.87 14.15
CA ASP A 246 -20.23 -7.36 12.89
C ASP A 246 -20.99 -6.25 12.16
N LYS A 247 -20.84 -6.20 10.85
CA LYS A 247 -21.53 -5.20 10.03
C LYS A 247 -22.46 -5.87 9.04
N GLN A 248 -23.65 -5.31 8.90
CA GLN A 248 -24.53 -5.62 7.79
C GLN A 248 -24.09 -4.80 6.55
N VAL A 249 -23.75 -5.49 5.48
CA VAL A 249 -23.42 -4.90 4.18
C VAL A 249 -24.41 -5.43 3.15
N LYS A 250 -25.32 -4.56 2.71
CA LYS A 250 -26.33 -4.73 1.61
C LYS A 250 -27.07 -6.05 1.56
N ALA A 251 -26.76 -7.17 1.80
CA ALA A 251 -27.49 -8.44 1.78
C ALA A 251 -26.72 -9.58 2.48
N SER A 252 -25.56 -9.30 3.03
CA SER A 252 -24.75 -10.25 3.78
C SER A 252 -24.25 -9.63 5.07
N THR A 253 -24.05 -10.44 6.09
CA THR A 253 -23.39 -10.03 7.33
C THR A 253 -21.92 -10.39 7.20
N PHE A 254 -21.05 -9.39 7.18
CA PHE A 254 -19.60 -9.61 7.21
C PHE A 254 -19.15 -9.63 8.67
N THR A 255 -18.79 -10.80 9.16
CA THR A 255 -18.46 -11.02 10.56
C THR A 255 -17.04 -10.58 10.89
N GLN A 256 -16.80 -10.21 12.14
CA GLN A 256 -15.45 -9.90 12.63
C GLN A 256 -14.49 -11.09 12.48
N ALA A 257 -14.98 -12.31 12.70
CA ALA A 257 -14.18 -13.51 12.53
C ALA A 257 -13.70 -13.73 11.08
N GLU A 258 -14.53 -13.43 10.09
CA GLU A 258 -14.13 -13.50 8.66
C GLU A 258 -13.06 -12.48 8.33
N ARG A 259 -13.15 -11.28 8.90
CA ARG A 259 -12.12 -10.24 8.74
C ARG A 259 -10.78 -10.67 9.32
N GLU A 260 -10.78 -11.18 10.54
CA GLU A 260 -9.57 -11.67 11.20
C GLU A 260 -8.95 -12.83 10.45
N LYS A 261 -9.76 -13.74 9.91
CA LYS A 261 -9.28 -14.81 9.04
C LYS A 261 -8.64 -14.28 7.76
N SER A 262 -9.23 -13.28 7.14
CA SER A 262 -8.66 -12.63 5.95
C SER A 262 -7.33 -11.95 6.29
N LEU A 263 -7.23 -11.30 7.45
CA LEU A 263 -6.00 -10.70 7.96
C LEU A 263 -4.89 -11.74 8.18
N GLN A 264 -5.22 -12.87 8.76
CA GLN A 264 -4.31 -14.00 8.96
C GLN A 264 -3.71 -14.50 7.64
N ILE A 265 -4.56 -14.64 6.60
CA ILE A 265 -4.13 -15.04 5.25
C ILE A 265 -3.20 -13.96 4.66
N LEU A 266 -3.60 -12.70 4.78
CA LEU A 266 -2.83 -11.56 4.27
C LEU A 266 -1.44 -11.49 4.92
N MET A 267 -1.35 -11.72 6.23
CA MET A 267 -0.05 -11.75 6.92
C MET A 267 0.87 -12.86 6.44
N ARG A 268 0.35 -14.06 6.16
CA ARG A 268 1.15 -15.13 5.55
C ARG A 268 1.67 -14.75 4.17
N ILE A 269 0.80 -14.14 3.34
CA ILE A 269 1.20 -13.66 2.00
C ILE A 269 2.27 -12.57 2.12
N ASN A 270 2.13 -11.67 3.08
CA ASN A 270 3.13 -10.63 3.31
C ASN A 270 4.48 -11.22 3.71
N LEU A 271 4.52 -12.14 4.63
CA LEU A 271 5.76 -12.83 5.03
C LEU A 271 6.41 -13.53 3.83
N LEU A 272 5.63 -14.17 2.95
CA LEU A 272 6.13 -14.76 1.71
C LEU A 272 6.70 -13.71 0.74
N LYS A 273 6.02 -12.58 0.55
CA LYS A 273 6.54 -11.47 -0.27
C LYS A 273 7.81 -10.86 0.34
N ARG A 274 7.90 -10.77 1.67
CA ARG A 274 9.10 -10.27 2.35
C ARG A 274 10.31 -11.15 2.11
N ILE A 275 10.17 -12.48 2.23
CA ILE A 275 11.29 -13.38 1.95
C ILE A 275 11.66 -13.39 0.46
N GLU A 276 10.68 -13.25 -0.42
CA GLU A 276 10.93 -13.09 -1.86
C GLU A 276 11.72 -11.82 -2.15
N SER A 277 11.44 -10.73 -1.44
CA SER A 277 12.13 -9.46 -1.60
C SER A 277 13.54 -9.48 -1.02
N SER A 278 13.68 -9.73 0.28
CA SER A 278 14.94 -9.72 1.03
C SER A 278 14.82 -10.57 2.28
N LEU A 279 15.88 -11.33 2.56
CA LEU A 279 15.99 -12.13 3.77
C LEU A 279 16.00 -11.25 5.04
N ASP A 280 16.69 -10.12 5.01
CA ASP A 280 16.72 -9.19 6.13
C ASP A 280 15.35 -8.55 6.38
N SER A 281 14.64 -8.17 5.34
CA SER A 281 13.27 -7.64 5.46
C SER A 281 12.32 -8.68 6.07
N PHE A 282 12.50 -9.95 5.71
CA PHE A 282 11.74 -11.06 6.29
C PHE A 282 12.02 -11.22 7.78
N ARG A 283 13.30 -11.21 8.20
CA ARG A 283 13.71 -11.31 9.62
C ARG A 283 13.14 -10.18 10.46
N ILE A 284 13.26 -8.93 9.97
CA ILE A 284 12.72 -7.75 10.67
C ILE A 284 11.21 -7.91 10.88
N THR A 285 10.49 -8.37 9.87
CA THR A 285 9.04 -8.56 9.98
C THR A 285 8.69 -9.71 10.93
N LEU A 286 9.41 -10.83 10.85
CA LEU A 286 9.23 -11.95 11.81
C LEU A 286 9.48 -11.53 13.25
N GLN A 287 10.56 -10.76 13.48
CA GLN A 287 10.90 -10.26 14.82
C GLN A 287 9.78 -9.35 15.35
N GLY A 288 9.25 -8.45 14.51
CA GLY A 288 8.11 -7.60 14.89
C GLY A 288 6.87 -8.39 15.29
N VAL A 289 6.56 -9.48 14.58
CA VAL A 289 5.45 -10.38 14.92
C VAL A 289 5.75 -11.10 16.24
N LEU A 290 6.97 -11.62 16.43
CA LEU A 290 7.40 -12.30 17.66
C LEU A 290 7.32 -11.38 18.88
N ASP A 291 7.76 -10.12 18.75
CA ASP A 291 7.68 -9.13 19.81
C ASP A 291 6.23 -8.85 20.22
N GLN A 292 5.32 -8.78 19.27
CA GLN A 292 3.89 -8.65 19.55
C GLN A 292 3.35 -9.89 20.28
N VAL A 293 3.68 -11.10 19.83
CA VAL A 293 3.27 -12.35 20.49
C VAL A 293 3.77 -12.38 21.94
N ASN A 294 5.03 -12.03 22.18
CA ASN A 294 5.61 -11.97 23.53
C ASN A 294 4.89 -10.95 24.42
N ASN A 295 4.55 -9.77 23.88
CA ASN A 295 3.80 -8.76 24.60
C ASN A 295 2.40 -9.28 25.01
N PHE A 296 1.70 -9.98 24.14
CA PHE A 296 0.39 -10.55 24.46
C PHE A 296 0.48 -11.65 25.51
N ILE A 297 1.45 -12.57 25.43
CA ILE A 297 1.71 -13.59 26.45
C ILE A 297 1.93 -12.92 27.81
N HIS A 298 2.76 -11.88 27.84
CA HIS A 298 3.05 -11.14 29.07
C HIS A 298 1.82 -10.45 29.68
N LEU A 299 0.95 -9.85 28.83
CA LEU A 299 -0.31 -9.25 29.28
C LEU A 299 -1.27 -10.29 29.87
N ILE A 300 -1.35 -11.48 29.26
CA ILE A 300 -2.17 -12.58 29.80
C ILE A 300 -1.61 -13.05 31.16
N ASP A 301 -0.29 -13.18 31.29
CA ASP A 301 0.36 -13.67 32.51
C ASP A 301 0.22 -12.70 33.67
N LYS A 302 0.26 -11.41 33.43
CA LYS A 302 0.09 -10.38 34.47
C LYS A 302 -1.34 -10.31 35.00
N GLN A 303 -2.28 -11.06 34.46
CA GLN A 303 -3.72 -11.03 34.82
C GLN A 303 -4.29 -9.61 34.88
N VAL A 304 -3.77 -8.70 34.08
CA VAL A 304 -4.27 -7.32 34.03
C VAL A 304 -5.72 -7.37 33.55
N ASP A 305 -6.66 -7.07 34.42
CA ASP A 305 -8.05 -6.86 34.05
C ASP A 305 -8.13 -5.54 33.26
N GLY A 306 -7.77 -5.61 32.00
CA GLY A 306 -7.70 -4.47 31.09
C GLY A 306 -8.41 -4.74 29.78
N VAL A 307 -8.73 -3.66 29.10
CA VAL A 307 -9.14 -3.69 27.70
C VAL A 307 -7.88 -3.72 26.86
N ILE A 308 -7.71 -4.76 26.05
CA ILE A 308 -6.62 -4.84 25.09
C ILE A 308 -7.13 -4.31 23.75
N ASP A 309 -6.39 -3.37 23.18
CA ASP A 309 -6.54 -3.00 21.79
C ASP A 309 -5.82 -4.03 20.92
N VAL A 310 -6.59 -4.84 20.22
CA VAL A 310 -6.06 -5.88 19.33
C VAL A 310 -6.32 -5.49 17.90
N GLY A 311 -5.30 -5.53 17.08
CA GLY A 311 -5.36 -5.19 15.66
C GLY A 311 -4.19 -4.30 15.23
N PHE A 312 -4.08 -4.03 13.95
CA PHE A 312 -3.09 -3.11 13.43
C PHE A 312 -3.37 -1.67 13.87
N ASP A 313 -2.33 -0.96 14.29
CA ASP A 313 -2.44 0.41 14.81
C ASP A 313 -2.71 1.42 13.71
N SER A 314 -2.34 1.11 12.49
CA SER A 314 -2.38 2.11 11.44
C SER A 314 -2.45 1.50 10.04
N GLU A 315 -2.91 2.33 9.15
CA GLU A 315 -2.64 2.23 7.73
C GLU A 315 -1.12 2.07 7.45
N ASP A 316 -0.24 2.38 8.40
CA ASP A 316 1.21 2.26 8.28
C ASP A 316 1.69 0.81 8.26
N ASP A 317 1.09 -0.05 9.10
CA ASP A 317 1.38 -1.49 9.07
C ASP A 317 0.80 -2.15 7.81
N ILE A 318 -0.24 -1.53 7.23
CA ILE A 318 -0.88 -1.97 5.98
C ILE A 318 -0.31 -1.24 4.76
N ALA A 319 0.24 -0.03 4.91
CA ALA A 319 0.82 0.74 3.80
C ALA A 319 2.11 0.13 3.23
N ASP A 320 2.81 -0.67 4.04
CA ASP A 320 3.87 -1.56 3.56
C ASP A 320 3.33 -2.81 2.82
N PHE A 321 2.01 -3.02 2.87
CA PHE A 321 1.34 -3.99 2.01
C PHE A 321 1.14 -3.37 0.65
N ASP A 322 1.78 -3.95 -0.33
CA ASP A 322 1.49 -3.74 -1.73
C ASP A 322 0.05 -4.20 -1.99
N MET A 323 -0.91 -3.25 -1.89
CA MET A 323 -2.33 -3.52 -2.11
C MET A 323 -2.66 -3.74 -3.60
N ASP A 324 -1.65 -4.08 -4.41
CA ASP A 324 -1.83 -4.50 -5.80
C ASP A 324 -2.50 -5.88 -5.96
N SER A 325 -2.85 -6.55 -4.85
CA SER A 325 -3.57 -7.80 -4.93
C SER A 325 -5.06 -7.59 -5.16
N ASP A 326 -5.60 -8.34 -6.11
CA ASP A 326 -6.97 -8.46 -6.63
C ASP A 326 -8.08 -8.79 -5.60
N TRP A 327 -8.02 -8.26 -4.40
CA TRP A 327 -9.05 -8.48 -3.40
C TRP A 327 -10.17 -7.44 -3.61
N GLY A 328 -11.29 -7.93 -4.08
CA GLY A 328 -12.45 -7.14 -4.48
C GLY A 328 -13.04 -6.22 -3.42
N ASP A 329 -14.12 -5.50 -3.76
CA ASP A 329 -14.82 -4.43 -3.06
C ASP A 329 -15.11 -4.57 -1.54
N GLU A 330 -14.70 -5.65 -0.91
CA GLU A 330 -14.86 -5.91 0.52
C GLU A 330 -13.77 -5.26 1.39
N GLU A 331 -12.93 -4.44 0.80
CA GLU A 331 -11.73 -3.80 1.32
C GLU A 331 -11.89 -2.92 2.55
N ASN A 332 -13.09 -2.67 2.96
CA ASN A 332 -13.32 -1.48 3.76
C ASN A 332 -13.13 -1.65 5.24
N VAL A 333 -12.61 -2.77 5.72
CA VAL A 333 -12.59 -3.00 7.17
C VAL A 333 -11.39 -3.79 7.69
N ILE A 334 -10.33 -3.94 6.92
CA ILE A 334 -9.06 -4.45 7.43
C ILE A 334 -8.42 -3.31 8.23
N GLY A 335 -8.16 -3.51 9.54
CA GLY A 335 -7.40 -2.56 10.36
C GLY A 335 -8.14 -1.85 11.48
N LYS A 336 -9.40 -2.18 11.80
CA LYS A 336 -9.97 -1.68 13.06
C LYS A 336 -9.45 -2.51 14.24
N LYS A 337 -8.72 -1.86 15.16
CA LYS A 337 -8.47 -2.40 16.48
C LYS A 337 -9.80 -2.74 17.12
N ILE A 338 -9.94 -3.98 17.51
CA ILE A 338 -11.04 -4.40 18.38
C ILE A 338 -10.59 -4.31 19.82
N LYS A 339 -11.47 -3.76 20.65
CA LYS A 339 -11.23 -3.67 22.09
C LYS A 339 -11.84 -4.89 22.74
N ILE A 340 -11.02 -5.83 23.15
CA ILE A 340 -11.42 -7.05 23.85
C ILE A 340 -10.99 -6.94 25.30
N ARG A 341 -11.89 -7.32 26.22
CA ARG A 341 -11.54 -7.47 27.64
C ARG A 341 -10.93 -8.83 27.85
N LEU A 342 -9.80 -8.87 28.54
CA LEU A 342 -9.14 -10.15 28.91
C LEU A 342 -10.01 -11.07 29.77
N SER A 343 -10.97 -10.53 30.52
CA SER A 343 -11.98 -11.30 31.26
C SER A 343 -12.99 -12.02 30.35
N ASP A 344 -13.13 -11.58 29.10
CA ASP A 344 -14.13 -12.10 28.16
C ASP A 344 -13.58 -13.16 27.21
N VAL A 345 -12.27 -13.52 27.35
CA VAL A 345 -11.60 -14.49 26.48
C VAL A 345 -11.15 -15.73 27.26
N ASP A 346 -11.06 -16.85 26.56
CA ASP A 346 -10.37 -18.07 27.02
C ASP A 346 -8.85 -17.85 26.98
N LYS A 347 -8.32 -17.32 28.09
CA LYS A 347 -6.90 -16.99 28.25
C LYS A 347 -6.00 -18.21 28.08
N THR A 348 -6.45 -19.38 28.53
CA THR A 348 -5.66 -20.62 28.48
C THR A 348 -5.45 -21.04 27.05
N ARG A 349 -6.52 -21.20 26.31
CA ARG A 349 -6.47 -21.59 24.91
C ARG A 349 -5.72 -20.56 24.06
N TRP A 350 -5.97 -19.27 24.30
CA TRP A 350 -5.27 -18.23 23.54
C TRP A 350 -3.77 -18.23 23.82
N LYS A 351 -3.37 -18.38 25.08
CA LYS A 351 -1.96 -18.48 25.47
C LYS A 351 -1.27 -19.72 24.86
N GLU A 352 -1.93 -20.86 24.81
CA GLU A 352 -1.41 -22.07 24.17
C GLU A 352 -1.09 -21.82 22.69
N ASP A 353 -2.01 -21.24 21.95
CA ASP A 353 -1.82 -20.92 20.52
C ASP A 353 -0.76 -19.83 20.32
N LEU A 354 -0.69 -18.81 21.19
CA LEU A 354 0.39 -17.80 21.17
C LEU A 354 1.76 -18.41 21.45
N MET A 355 1.86 -19.38 22.36
CA MET A 355 3.12 -20.08 22.66
C MET A 355 3.55 -20.96 21.49
N ALA A 356 2.62 -21.62 20.82
CA ALA A 356 2.90 -22.38 19.61
C ALA A 356 3.39 -21.46 18.46
N ASP A 357 2.74 -20.31 18.26
CA ASP A 357 3.19 -19.30 17.30
C ASP A 357 4.58 -18.78 17.65
N LYS A 358 4.86 -18.50 18.94
CA LYS A 358 6.18 -18.07 19.41
C LYS A 358 7.26 -19.09 19.05
N GLU A 359 7.06 -20.36 19.39
CA GLU A 359 8.03 -21.44 19.12
C GLU A 359 8.32 -21.56 17.62
N ALA A 360 7.29 -21.50 16.80
CA ALA A 360 7.43 -21.56 15.34
C ALA A 360 8.15 -20.33 14.76
N LEU A 361 7.89 -19.13 15.29
CA LEU A 361 8.57 -17.88 14.88
C LEU A 361 10.03 -17.87 15.33
N ASP A 362 10.34 -18.29 16.58
CA ASP A 362 11.70 -18.43 17.10
C ASP A 362 12.51 -19.42 16.24
N ASN A 363 11.89 -20.54 15.85
CA ASN A 363 12.51 -21.53 14.98
C ASN A 363 12.83 -20.98 13.58
N LEU A 364 11.86 -20.27 12.95
CA LEU A 364 12.07 -19.61 11.65
C LEU A 364 13.18 -18.56 11.72
N LEU A 365 13.20 -17.73 12.76
CA LEU A 365 14.26 -16.74 12.97
C LEU A 365 15.62 -17.43 13.12
N SER A 366 15.72 -18.44 13.97
CA SER A 366 16.96 -19.20 14.17
C SER A 366 17.47 -19.81 12.87
N GLN A 367 16.60 -20.42 12.06
CA GLN A 367 16.98 -20.99 10.77
C GLN A 367 17.50 -19.93 9.79
N THR A 368 16.93 -18.74 9.82
CA THR A 368 17.34 -17.65 8.92
C THR A 368 18.57 -16.92 9.41
N ASP A 369 18.83 -16.83 10.71
CA ASP A 369 19.99 -16.14 11.31
C ASP A 369 21.32 -16.78 10.93
N PHE A 370 21.35 -18.09 10.66
CA PHE A 370 22.53 -18.76 10.16
C PHE A 370 22.96 -18.30 8.76
N ILE A 371 22.06 -17.66 8.01
CA ILE A 371 22.37 -17.15 6.68
C ILE A 371 22.95 -15.74 6.83
N SER A 372 24.27 -15.65 6.79
CA SER A 372 24.94 -14.33 6.76
C SER A 372 24.68 -13.60 5.44
N THR A 373 24.98 -12.32 5.39
CA THR A 373 24.94 -11.52 4.14
C THR A 373 25.81 -12.12 3.02
N LYS A 374 26.83 -12.90 3.36
CA LYS A 374 27.66 -13.65 2.38
C LYS A 374 26.96 -14.91 1.87
N GLY A 375 26.08 -15.49 2.67
CA GLY A 375 25.29 -16.67 2.29
C GLY A 375 23.96 -16.34 1.62
N ASP A 376 23.58 -15.08 1.48
CA ASP A 376 22.39 -14.63 0.76
C ASP A 376 22.65 -14.67 -0.75
N ASN A 377 22.24 -15.75 -1.39
CA ASN A 377 22.47 -15.96 -2.83
C ASN A 377 21.78 -14.92 -3.70
N LYS A 378 20.62 -14.44 -3.32
CA LYS A 378 19.90 -13.41 -4.08
C LYS A 378 20.66 -12.09 -4.07
N LEU A 379 21.17 -11.69 -2.91
CA LEU A 379 21.98 -10.48 -2.77
C LEU A 379 23.30 -10.62 -3.54
N ASN A 380 23.94 -11.79 -3.47
CA ASN A 380 25.20 -12.03 -4.20
C ASN A 380 24.97 -12.00 -5.71
N LEU A 381 23.93 -12.67 -6.21
CA LEU A 381 23.55 -12.64 -7.62
C LEU A 381 23.24 -11.21 -8.09
N LEU A 382 22.53 -10.40 -7.28
CA LEU A 382 22.29 -9.01 -7.61
C LEU A 382 23.58 -8.21 -7.73
N LYS A 383 24.54 -8.40 -6.81
CA LYS A 383 25.86 -7.75 -6.86
C LYS A 383 26.63 -8.15 -8.12
N GLU A 384 26.65 -9.44 -8.46
CA GLU A 384 27.27 -9.94 -9.68
C GLU A 384 26.66 -9.33 -10.94
N LEU A 385 25.34 -9.30 -11.02
CA LEU A 385 24.62 -8.71 -12.15
C LEU A 385 24.92 -7.21 -12.30
N ILE A 386 25.01 -6.48 -11.19
CA ILE A 386 25.37 -5.06 -11.20
C ILE A 386 26.83 -4.91 -11.69
N SER A 387 27.77 -5.69 -11.15
CA SER A 387 29.17 -5.65 -11.57
C SER A 387 29.32 -5.98 -13.06
N GLN A 388 28.64 -7.03 -13.53
CA GLN A 388 28.63 -7.38 -14.96
C GLN A 388 28.08 -6.25 -15.85
N LYS A 389 27.04 -5.54 -15.36
CA LYS A 389 26.48 -4.39 -16.10
C LYS A 389 27.40 -3.19 -16.12
N ILE A 390 28.20 -2.98 -15.08
CA ILE A 390 29.21 -1.93 -15.03
C ILE A 390 30.36 -2.25 -15.96
N GLU A 391 30.87 -3.49 -15.93
CA GLU A 391 31.97 -3.94 -16.77
C GLU A 391 31.61 -4.05 -18.25
N ASN A 392 30.38 -4.50 -18.54
CA ASN A 392 29.89 -4.72 -19.89
C ASN A 392 28.54 -4.01 -20.07
N PRO A 393 28.50 -2.68 -20.18
CA PRO A 393 27.26 -1.94 -20.33
C PRO A 393 26.59 -2.29 -21.68
N ILE A 394 25.29 -2.56 -21.64
CA ILE A 394 24.49 -2.81 -22.85
C ILE A 394 24.23 -1.50 -23.61
N ASN A 395 24.21 -0.40 -22.88
CA ASN A 395 24.00 0.94 -23.41
C ASN A 395 25.24 1.78 -23.15
N GLU A 396 25.67 2.49 -24.18
CA GLU A 396 26.67 3.54 -24.03
C GLU A 396 26.06 4.66 -23.19
N GLY A 397 26.60 4.90 -22.00
CA GLY A 397 26.12 5.89 -21.04
C GLY A 397 26.67 7.27 -21.32
#